data_46b5e1055801fba5e981f69857f1c0be
#
_entry.id   46b5e1055801fba5e981f69857f1c0be
#
_cell.length_a   1.000
_cell.length_b   1.000
_cell.length_c   1.000
_cell.angle_alpha   90.00
_cell.angle_beta   90.00
_cell.angle_gamma   90.00
#
_symmetry.space_group_name_H-M   'P 1'
#
loop_
_entity.id
_entity.type
_entity.pdbx_description
1 polymer ?
#
loop_
_entity_poly.entity_id
_entity_poly.type
_entity_poly.pdbx_seq_one_letter_code
_entity_poly.pdbx_strand_id
1 'polypeptide(L)'
;MIIVDTSFWLALGNRSDKYHDVANLYLDSLSERLITTHPVITETCYLLLDRLGNYAQCNFVANVAAGAFDVFDLEIHHYRRIEELMQKYRDLPMDLADASLIVLAEHLGHGRILSTDLRDFNIYRWNNQNPFENLLLKT
;
A
#
# COMPACT_ATOMS: atom_id res chain seq x y z
N MET A 1 1.40 -13.20 -4.03
CA MET A 1 1.89 -11.82 -3.83
C MET A 1 1.18 -11.18 -2.65
N ILE A 2 1.88 -10.31 -1.93
CA ILE A 2 1.30 -9.60 -0.80
C ILE A 2 1.19 -8.12 -1.16
N ILE A 3 0.01 -7.53 -0.96
CA ILE A 3 -0.28 -6.12 -1.25
C ILE A 3 0.40 -5.24 -0.20
N VAL A 4 0.97 -4.11 -0.61
CA VAL A 4 1.66 -3.20 0.30
C VAL A 4 1.11 -1.79 0.13
N ASP A 5 0.74 -1.16 1.24
CA ASP A 5 0.31 0.24 1.23
C ASP A 5 1.47 1.20 1.56
N THR A 6 1.18 2.48 1.45
CA THR A 6 2.15 3.56 1.72
C THR A 6 2.75 3.47 3.12
N SER A 7 1.95 3.15 4.12
CA SER A 7 2.41 3.15 5.52
C SER A 7 3.51 2.13 5.79
N PHE A 8 3.47 0.98 5.12
CA PHE A 8 4.53 -0.04 5.25
C PHE A 8 5.85 0.46 4.65
N TRP A 9 5.79 1.06 3.45
CA TRP A 9 6.98 1.63 2.82
C TRP A 9 7.60 2.72 3.67
N LEU A 10 6.78 3.59 4.26
CA LEU A 10 7.25 4.65 5.15
C LEU A 10 7.90 4.07 6.41
N ALA A 11 7.32 3.01 6.98
CA ALA A 11 7.89 2.34 8.14
C ALA A 11 9.28 1.76 7.84
N LEU A 12 9.46 1.15 6.65
CA LEU A 12 10.77 0.65 6.22
C LEU A 12 11.79 1.78 6.03
N GLY A 13 11.36 2.89 5.44
CA GLY A 13 12.24 4.00 5.07
C GLY A 13 12.56 4.97 6.19
N ASN A 14 11.86 4.92 7.31
CA ASN A 14 12.00 5.88 8.40
C ASN A 14 12.31 5.18 9.73
N ARG A 15 13.55 5.29 10.19
CA ARG A 15 13.99 4.69 11.46
C ARG A 15 13.21 5.18 12.68
N SER A 16 12.63 6.37 12.59
CA SER A 16 11.83 6.97 13.68
C SER A 16 10.37 6.52 13.65
N ASP A 17 9.97 5.76 12.63
CA ASP A 17 8.61 5.24 12.55
C ASP A 17 8.37 4.20 13.64
N LYS A 18 7.23 4.28 14.30
CA LYS A 18 6.82 3.36 15.37
C LYS A 18 6.89 1.90 14.94
N TYR A 19 6.62 1.62 13.66
CA TYR A 19 6.57 0.27 13.12
C TYR A 19 7.81 -0.14 12.32
N HIS A 20 8.90 0.66 12.41
CA HIS A 20 10.11 0.40 11.64
C HIS A 20 10.67 -1.01 11.89
N ASP A 21 10.82 -1.39 13.15
CA ASP A 21 11.43 -2.68 13.52
C ASP A 21 10.54 -3.85 13.09
N VAL A 22 9.23 -3.77 13.33
CA VAL A 22 8.33 -4.87 12.95
C VAL A 22 8.25 -5.02 11.43
N ALA A 23 8.28 -3.92 10.67
CA ALA A 23 8.28 -3.96 9.22
C ALA A 23 9.55 -4.63 8.68
N ASN A 24 10.71 -4.30 9.23
CA ASN A 24 11.99 -4.91 8.82
C ASN A 24 12.04 -6.39 9.17
N LEU A 25 11.58 -6.77 10.36
CA LEU A 25 11.53 -8.18 10.75
C LEU A 25 10.62 -8.99 9.81
N TYR A 26 9.48 -8.43 9.44
CA TYR A 26 8.58 -9.09 8.51
C TYR A 26 9.25 -9.27 7.15
N LEU A 27 9.88 -8.21 6.64
CA LEU A 27 10.56 -8.25 5.35
C LEU A 27 11.67 -9.31 5.31
N ASP A 28 12.44 -9.45 6.40
CA ASP A 28 13.53 -10.43 6.50
C ASP A 28 13.03 -11.86 6.44
N SER A 29 11.82 -12.13 6.91
CA SER A 29 11.21 -13.46 6.94
C SER A 29 10.36 -13.77 5.69
N LEU A 30 10.25 -12.82 4.78
CA LEU A 30 9.32 -12.91 3.67
C LEU A 30 9.82 -13.85 2.56
N SER A 31 8.94 -14.75 2.10
CA SER A 31 9.23 -15.66 0.98
C SER A 31 8.40 -15.36 -0.27
N GLU A 32 7.44 -14.46 -0.20
CA GLU A 32 6.58 -14.09 -1.32
C GLU A 32 6.97 -12.73 -1.90
N ARG A 33 6.60 -12.50 -3.17
CA ARG A 33 6.75 -11.19 -3.81
C ARG A 33 5.77 -10.21 -3.20
N LEU A 34 6.20 -8.96 -3.11
CA LEU A 34 5.35 -7.84 -2.74
C LEU A 34 4.83 -7.15 -4.01
N ILE A 35 3.65 -6.56 -3.92
CA ILE A 35 3.03 -5.83 -5.02
C ILE A 35 2.35 -4.56 -4.50
N THR A 36 2.45 -3.47 -5.25
CA THR A 36 1.79 -2.22 -4.94
C THR A 36 1.27 -1.56 -6.22
N THR A 37 0.86 -0.30 -6.14
CA THR A 37 0.33 0.46 -7.28
C THR A 37 1.12 1.75 -7.49
N HIS A 38 1.02 2.35 -8.68
CA HIS A 38 1.66 3.65 -8.94
C HIS A 38 1.15 4.78 -8.04
N PRO A 39 -0.16 4.91 -7.73
CA PRO A 39 -0.60 5.90 -6.76
C PRO A 39 0.04 5.76 -5.39
N VAL A 40 0.28 4.53 -4.92
CA VAL A 40 1.00 4.27 -3.67
C VAL A 40 2.46 4.71 -3.80
N ILE A 41 3.11 4.41 -4.93
CA ILE A 41 4.49 4.86 -5.17
C ILE A 41 4.57 6.38 -5.13
N THR A 42 3.63 7.08 -5.79
CA THR A 42 3.59 8.54 -5.82
C THR A 42 3.44 9.12 -4.41
N GLU A 43 2.51 8.61 -3.65
CA GLU A 43 2.28 9.06 -2.27
C GLU A 43 3.50 8.79 -1.39
N THR A 44 4.09 7.62 -1.51
CA THR A 44 5.30 7.25 -0.76
C THR A 44 6.45 8.20 -1.07
N CYS A 45 6.70 8.47 -2.35
CA CYS A 45 7.74 9.41 -2.77
C CYS A 45 7.52 10.80 -2.20
N TYR A 46 6.28 11.31 -2.28
CA TYR A 46 5.95 12.61 -1.73
C TYR A 46 6.22 12.69 -0.23
N LEU A 47 5.78 11.70 0.52
CA LEU A 47 5.94 11.69 1.98
C LEU A 47 7.40 11.47 2.41
N LEU A 48 8.15 10.65 1.70
CA LEU A 48 9.59 10.48 1.96
C LEU A 48 10.35 11.78 1.71
N LEU A 49 10.07 12.44 0.60
CA LEU A 49 10.69 13.72 0.26
C LEU A 49 10.38 14.77 1.32
N ASP A 50 9.12 14.89 1.71
CA ASP A 50 8.67 15.88 2.68
C ASP A 50 9.26 15.64 4.09
N ARG A 51 9.27 14.40 4.54
CA ARG A 51 9.64 14.05 5.93
C ARG A 51 11.13 13.80 6.12
N LEU A 52 11.81 13.21 5.13
CA LEU A 52 13.19 12.74 5.25
C LEU A 52 14.15 13.35 4.23
N GLY A 53 13.63 13.92 3.15
CA GLY A 53 14.44 14.54 2.10
C GLY A 53 14.64 13.67 0.87
N ASN A 54 15.33 14.24 -0.12
CA ASN A 54 15.47 13.62 -1.44
C ASN A 54 16.20 12.27 -1.41
N TYR A 55 17.14 12.09 -0.48
CA TYR A 55 17.89 10.83 -0.36
C TYR A 55 16.96 9.63 -0.14
N ALA A 56 16.00 9.77 0.76
CA ALA A 56 15.04 8.70 1.07
C ALA A 56 14.13 8.41 -0.13
N GLN A 57 13.67 9.44 -0.82
CA GLN A 57 12.88 9.29 -2.03
C GLN A 57 13.67 8.55 -3.13
N CYS A 58 14.91 8.96 -3.38
CA CYS A 58 15.75 8.34 -4.39
C CYS A 58 16.03 6.87 -4.08
N ASN A 59 16.26 6.52 -2.82
CA ASN A 59 16.46 5.13 -2.41
C ASN A 59 15.23 4.28 -2.70
N PHE A 60 14.06 4.80 -2.42
CA PHE A 60 12.81 4.08 -2.71
C PHE A 60 12.63 3.86 -4.21
N VAL A 61 12.84 4.90 -5.01
CA VAL A 61 12.74 4.81 -6.48
C VAL A 61 13.77 3.84 -7.05
N ALA A 62 14.99 3.82 -6.49
CA ALA A 62 16.02 2.85 -6.90
C ALA A 62 15.56 1.41 -6.69
N ASN A 63 14.84 1.12 -5.60
CA ASN A 63 14.27 -0.20 -5.36
C ASN A 63 13.17 -0.54 -6.36
N VAL A 64 12.34 0.42 -6.75
CA VAL A 64 11.36 0.22 -7.83
C VAL A 64 12.07 -0.15 -9.12
N ALA A 65 13.10 0.61 -9.50
CA ALA A 65 13.86 0.39 -10.72
C ALA A 65 14.57 -0.97 -10.74
N ALA A 66 15.02 -1.43 -9.58
CA ALA A 66 15.68 -2.73 -9.44
C ALA A 66 14.72 -3.92 -9.43
N GLY A 67 13.41 -3.67 -9.46
CA GLY A 67 12.42 -4.74 -9.42
C GLY A 67 12.29 -5.42 -8.06
N ALA A 68 12.57 -4.70 -6.97
CA ALA A 68 12.48 -5.25 -5.62
C ALA A 68 11.06 -5.72 -5.27
N PHE A 69 10.07 -5.14 -5.92
CA PHE A 69 8.67 -5.52 -5.80
C PHE A 69 7.94 -5.25 -7.11
N ASP A 70 6.75 -5.83 -7.26
CA ASP A 70 5.96 -5.69 -8.47
C ASP A 70 5.03 -4.48 -8.36
N VAL A 71 4.70 -3.89 -9.51
CA VAL A 71 3.80 -2.74 -9.60
C VAL A 71 2.64 -3.10 -10.52
N PHE A 72 1.42 -2.96 -10.00
CA PHE A 72 0.21 -3.17 -10.76
C PHE A 72 -0.16 -1.91 -11.53
N ASP A 73 -0.36 -2.04 -12.84
CA ASP A 73 -0.73 -0.92 -13.69
C ASP A 73 -2.24 -0.70 -13.69
N LEU A 74 -2.66 0.49 -13.23
CA LEU A 74 -4.05 0.91 -13.34
C LEU A 74 -4.32 1.31 -14.80
N GLU A 75 -5.37 0.72 -15.37
CA GLU A 75 -5.85 1.08 -16.70
C GLU A 75 -7.07 1.99 -16.61
N ILE A 76 -7.41 2.64 -17.71
CA ILE A 76 -8.54 3.60 -17.73
C ILE A 76 -9.84 2.96 -17.24
N HIS A 77 -10.09 1.71 -17.62
CA HIS A 77 -11.33 1.03 -17.20
C HIS A 77 -11.44 0.81 -15.68
N HIS A 78 -10.32 0.82 -14.95
CA HIS A 78 -10.33 0.70 -13.49
C HIS A 78 -10.89 1.95 -12.80
N TYR A 79 -10.83 3.11 -13.45
CA TYR A 79 -11.20 4.38 -12.82
C TYR A 79 -12.69 4.52 -12.52
N ARG A 80 -13.55 3.80 -13.24
CA ARG A 80 -14.99 3.75 -12.91
C ARG A 80 -15.19 3.09 -11.54
N ARG A 81 -14.50 1.98 -11.31
CA ARG A 81 -14.55 1.30 -10.01
C ARG A 81 -13.97 2.17 -8.90
N ILE A 82 -12.87 2.87 -9.18
CA ILE A 82 -12.24 3.80 -8.23
C ILE A 82 -13.23 4.90 -7.83
N GLU A 83 -13.94 5.47 -8.80
CA GLU A 83 -14.96 6.49 -8.51
C GLU A 83 -16.05 5.94 -7.59
N GLU A 84 -16.55 4.75 -7.85
CA GLU A 84 -17.53 4.09 -6.99
C GLU A 84 -17.03 3.92 -5.56
N LEU A 85 -15.78 3.50 -5.40
CA LEU A 85 -15.14 3.31 -4.09
C LEU A 85 -15.01 4.63 -3.34
N MET A 86 -14.56 5.68 -4.03
CA MET A 86 -14.43 7.01 -3.41
C MET A 86 -15.77 7.58 -2.96
N GLN A 87 -16.85 7.31 -3.71
CA GLN A 87 -18.21 7.68 -3.31
C GLN A 87 -18.66 6.88 -2.09
N LYS A 88 -18.44 5.58 -2.11
CA LYS A 88 -18.84 4.68 -1.02
C LYS A 88 -18.14 5.04 0.29
N TYR A 89 -16.85 5.35 0.24
CA TYR A 89 -16.04 5.63 1.42
C TYR A 89 -15.72 7.11 1.59
N ARG A 90 -16.59 8.00 1.09
CA ARG A 90 -16.37 9.45 1.11
C ARG A 90 -16.18 10.03 2.50
N ASP A 91 -16.73 9.38 3.52
CA ASP A 91 -16.66 9.87 4.90
C ASP A 91 -15.33 9.54 5.59
N LEU A 92 -14.46 8.71 4.97
CA LEU A 92 -13.18 8.32 5.58
C LEU A 92 -12.03 9.29 5.40
N PRO A 93 -11.89 10.25 4.48
CA PRO A 93 -12.15 10.23 3.05
C PRO A 93 -11.10 9.38 2.30
N MET A 94 -11.55 8.46 1.46
CA MET A 94 -10.67 7.60 0.67
C MET A 94 -9.93 8.40 -0.41
N ASP A 95 -8.61 8.21 -0.50
CA ASP A 95 -7.81 8.79 -1.59
C ASP A 95 -7.58 7.78 -2.72
N LEU A 96 -6.90 8.24 -3.78
CA LEU A 96 -6.62 7.40 -4.94
C LEU A 96 -5.71 6.21 -4.59
N ALA A 97 -4.74 6.41 -3.72
CA ALA A 97 -3.84 5.33 -3.31
C ALA A 97 -4.62 4.20 -2.64
N ASP A 98 -5.50 4.52 -1.68
CA ASP A 98 -6.33 3.52 -1.02
C ASP A 98 -7.25 2.80 -2.00
N ALA A 99 -7.94 3.56 -2.87
CA ALA A 99 -8.83 2.99 -3.86
C ALA A 99 -8.10 2.04 -4.82
N SER A 100 -6.88 2.41 -5.22
CA SER A 100 -6.07 1.59 -6.11
C SER A 100 -5.71 0.24 -5.51
N LEU A 101 -5.54 0.17 -4.19
CA LEU A 101 -5.24 -1.09 -3.50
C LEU A 101 -6.46 -2.00 -3.41
N ILE A 102 -7.66 -1.44 -3.31
CA ILE A 102 -8.89 -2.25 -3.39
C ILE A 102 -9.03 -2.85 -4.79
N VAL A 103 -8.78 -2.06 -5.83
CA VAL A 103 -8.81 -2.55 -7.23
C VAL A 103 -7.76 -3.66 -7.41
N LEU A 104 -6.57 -3.48 -6.87
CA LEU A 104 -5.53 -4.50 -6.91
C LEU A 104 -5.97 -5.80 -6.23
N ALA A 105 -6.58 -5.70 -5.04
CA ALA A 105 -7.11 -6.87 -4.33
C ALA A 105 -8.17 -7.59 -5.17
N GLU A 106 -9.06 -6.85 -5.80
CA GLU A 106 -10.07 -7.42 -6.68
C GLU A 106 -9.45 -8.13 -7.89
N HIS A 107 -8.39 -7.58 -8.45
CA HIS A 107 -7.64 -8.21 -9.54
C HIS A 107 -6.95 -9.51 -9.09
N LEU A 108 -6.33 -9.49 -7.91
CA LEU A 108 -5.63 -10.67 -7.38
C LEU A 108 -6.57 -11.73 -6.82
N GLY A 109 -7.78 -11.35 -6.42
CA GLY A 109 -8.74 -12.26 -5.80
C GLY A 109 -8.46 -12.53 -4.33
N HIS A 110 -7.70 -11.66 -3.66
CA HIS A 110 -7.45 -11.73 -2.22
C HIS A 110 -7.09 -10.35 -1.65
N GLY A 111 -7.20 -10.21 -0.33
CA GLY A 111 -6.90 -8.97 0.37
C GLY A 111 -5.77 -9.09 1.39
N ARG A 112 -4.75 -9.89 1.12
CA ARG A 112 -3.58 -10.03 1.99
C ARG A 112 -2.70 -8.79 1.83
N ILE A 113 -2.53 -8.02 2.91
CA ILE A 113 -1.91 -6.70 2.87
C ILE A 113 -0.92 -6.49 4.02
N LEU A 114 0.10 -5.68 3.78
CA LEU A 114 0.99 -5.16 4.81
C LEU A 114 0.68 -3.69 4.99
N SER A 115 0.18 -3.32 6.16
CA SER A 115 -0.21 -1.96 6.47
C SER A 115 -0.03 -1.65 7.94
N THR A 116 0.34 -0.42 8.27
CA THR A 116 0.29 0.09 9.63
C THR A 116 -0.99 0.90 9.88
N ASP A 117 -1.80 1.11 8.83
CA ASP A 117 -3.10 1.77 8.92
C ASP A 117 -4.19 0.74 9.25
N LEU A 118 -4.39 0.52 10.54
CA LEU A 118 -5.40 -0.44 11.01
C LEU A 118 -6.82 0.09 10.85
N ARG A 119 -7.02 1.41 10.91
CA ARG A 119 -8.36 1.99 10.89
C ARG A 119 -9.04 1.80 9.54
N ASP A 120 -8.41 2.27 8.47
CA ASP A 120 -9.06 2.32 7.17
C ASP A 120 -9.15 0.92 6.55
N PHE A 121 -8.07 0.13 6.58
CA PHE A 121 -8.09 -1.20 5.99
C PHE A 121 -8.89 -2.24 6.78
N ASN A 122 -9.30 -1.95 8.00
CA ASN A 122 -10.31 -2.73 8.72
C ASN A 122 -11.73 -2.45 8.22
N ILE A 123 -11.95 -1.28 7.61
CA ILE A 123 -13.27 -0.86 7.11
C ILE A 123 -13.45 -1.21 5.64
N TYR A 124 -12.41 -1.02 4.82
CA TYR A 124 -12.48 -1.26 3.37
C TYR A 124 -12.80 -2.72 3.07
N ARG A 125 -13.55 -2.94 1.99
CA ARG A 125 -13.92 -4.28 1.50
C ARG A 125 -13.62 -4.38 0.02
N TRP A 126 -12.96 -5.45 -0.41
CA TRP A 126 -12.78 -5.76 -1.82
C TRP A 126 -13.95 -6.65 -2.27
N ASN A 127 -14.35 -6.52 -3.54
CA ASN A 127 -15.60 -7.13 -4.06
C ASN A 127 -16.81 -6.80 -3.17
N ASN A 128 -16.82 -5.61 -2.53
CA ASN A 128 -17.87 -5.07 -1.67
C ASN A 128 -18.18 -5.87 -0.38
N GLN A 129 -17.58 -7.04 -0.18
CA GLN A 129 -17.94 -7.93 0.92
C GLN A 129 -16.74 -8.44 1.71
N ASN A 130 -15.59 -8.58 1.07
CA ASN A 130 -14.47 -9.31 1.64
C ASN A 130 -13.54 -8.39 2.44
N PRO A 131 -13.20 -8.73 3.68
CA PRO A 131 -12.25 -7.93 4.46
C PRO A 131 -10.83 -8.12 3.98
N PHE A 132 -9.99 -7.12 4.23
CA PHE A 132 -8.54 -7.26 4.08
C PHE A 132 -7.98 -8.04 5.27
N GLU A 133 -6.94 -8.82 4.98
CA GLU A 133 -6.17 -9.53 6.00
C GLU A 133 -4.81 -8.84 6.14
N ASN A 134 -4.61 -8.11 7.24
CA ASN A 134 -3.34 -7.44 7.50
C ASN A 134 -2.35 -8.44 8.11
N LEU A 135 -1.30 -8.77 7.35
CA LEU A 135 -0.31 -9.75 7.76
C LEU A 135 0.74 -9.17 8.69
N LEU A 136 0.88 -7.84 8.72
CA LEU A 136 1.88 -7.18 9.56
C LEU A 136 1.39 -7.01 10.99
N LEU A 137 0.19 -6.45 11.13
CA LEU A 137 -0.41 -6.14 12.43
C LEU A 137 -1.71 -6.94 12.57
N LYS A 138 -1.65 -8.01 13.32
CA LYS A 138 -2.84 -8.79 13.61
C LYS A 138 -3.53 -8.22 14.85
N THR A 139 -4.80 -7.91 14.70
CA THR A 139 -5.64 -7.46 15.81
C THR A 139 -6.26 -8.66 16.53
#